data_9c4db2a0bcafa2586d29911c36515162
#
_entry.id   9c4db2a0bcafa2586d29911c36515162
#
_cell.length_a   1.000
_cell.length_b   1.000
_cell.length_c   1.000
_cell.angle_alpha   90.00
_cell.angle_beta   90.00
_cell.angle_gamma   90.00
#
_symmetry.space_group_name_H-M   'P 1'
#
loop_
_entity.id
_entity.type
_entity.pdbx_description
1 polymer ?
#
loop_
_entity_poly.entity_id
_entity_poly.type
_entity_poly.pdbx_seq_one_letter_code
_entity_poly.pdbx_strand_id
1 'polypeptide(L)'
;MSTPRLADVLDNADVIHERAALEAAIEGMADAIRDDYADDARPPLFVTIMHGGMPFAARLAFALGERGLDVEFDYLHATRYRGNTSGSGLAWLHRPATSMEGRRVLLVDDILDEGHTLKAVTRWCEDQDAADVRVAVLAVKVHDRCVDGVCADYVGVEVPDRYVFGYGMDFHEQGRNLPAIYALAD
;
A
#
# COMPACT_ATOMS: atom_id res chain seq x y z
N MET A 1 -9.00 23.59 -16.76
CA MET A 1 -10.03 22.57 -17.02
C MET A 1 -10.55 22.14 -15.67
N SER A 2 -11.87 22.00 -15.47
CA SER A 2 -12.44 21.50 -14.21
C SER A 2 -12.12 20.01 -14.09
N THR A 3 -11.76 19.56 -12.87
CA THR A 3 -11.58 18.13 -12.57
C THR A 3 -12.87 17.39 -12.89
N PRO A 4 -12.85 16.24 -13.62
CA PRO A 4 -14.03 15.42 -13.85
C PRO A 4 -14.66 14.99 -12.54
N ARG A 5 -15.98 14.88 -12.50
CA ARG A 5 -16.69 14.37 -11.32
C ARG A 5 -16.57 12.85 -11.27
N LEU A 6 -16.31 12.30 -10.11
CA LEU A 6 -16.17 10.84 -9.91
C LEU A 6 -17.39 10.07 -10.45
N ALA A 7 -18.61 10.59 -10.27
CA ALA A 7 -19.84 9.95 -10.78
C ALA A 7 -19.81 9.77 -12.31
N ASP A 8 -19.38 10.81 -13.05
CA ASP A 8 -19.33 10.78 -14.51
C ASP A 8 -18.26 9.78 -15.02
N VAL A 9 -17.24 9.54 -14.22
CA VAL A 9 -16.17 8.58 -14.50
C VAL A 9 -16.64 7.14 -14.23
N LEU A 10 -17.34 6.92 -13.12
CA LEU A 10 -17.84 5.59 -12.74
C LEU A 10 -18.83 5.01 -13.74
N ASP A 11 -19.63 5.86 -14.42
CA ASP A 11 -20.58 5.41 -15.46
C ASP A 11 -19.87 4.74 -16.66
N ASN A 12 -18.56 4.98 -16.83
CA ASN A 12 -17.77 4.47 -17.96
C ASN A 12 -16.53 3.68 -17.50
N ALA A 13 -16.39 3.41 -16.22
CA ALA A 13 -15.24 2.65 -15.69
C ALA A 13 -15.55 1.15 -15.66
N ASP A 14 -14.52 0.36 -15.95
CA ASP A 14 -14.59 -1.09 -15.76
C ASP A 14 -14.32 -1.46 -14.30
N VAL A 15 -15.11 -2.39 -13.76
CA VAL A 15 -14.78 -3.00 -12.46
C VAL A 15 -13.71 -4.07 -12.70
N ILE A 16 -12.53 -3.87 -12.12
CA ILE A 16 -11.40 -4.82 -12.23
C ILE A 16 -11.51 -5.89 -11.14
N HIS A 17 -11.73 -5.46 -9.90
CA HIS A 17 -11.94 -6.37 -8.76
C HIS A 17 -13.12 -5.89 -7.92
N GLU A 18 -14.09 -6.77 -7.76
CA GLU A 18 -15.20 -6.56 -6.84
C GLU A 18 -14.74 -6.65 -5.37
N ARG A 19 -15.49 -6.01 -4.48
CA ARG A 19 -15.23 -6.00 -3.04
C ARG A 19 -14.97 -7.40 -2.47
N ALA A 20 -15.79 -8.38 -2.81
CA ALA A 20 -15.68 -9.73 -2.26
C ALA A 20 -14.34 -10.42 -2.61
N ALA A 21 -13.84 -10.18 -3.84
CA ALA A 21 -12.54 -10.71 -4.26
C ALA A 21 -11.39 -10.05 -3.49
N LEU A 22 -11.47 -8.74 -3.26
CA LEU A 22 -10.47 -8.00 -2.49
C LEU A 22 -10.45 -8.45 -1.03
N GLU A 23 -11.61 -8.62 -0.41
CA GLU A 23 -11.70 -9.12 0.96
C GLU A 23 -11.14 -10.54 1.08
N ALA A 24 -11.43 -11.44 0.13
CA ALA A 24 -10.85 -12.78 0.12
C ALA A 24 -9.32 -12.76 -0.06
N ALA A 25 -8.79 -11.86 -0.90
CA ALA A 25 -7.35 -11.69 -1.06
C ALA A 25 -6.69 -11.20 0.23
N ILE A 26 -7.30 -10.24 0.94
CA ILE A 26 -6.81 -9.72 2.22
C ILE A 26 -6.76 -10.83 3.28
N GLU A 27 -7.78 -11.69 3.33
CA GLU A 27 -7.79 -12.85 4.23
C GLU A 27 -6.61 -13.80 3.95
N GLY A 28 -6.36 -14.13 2.67
CA GLY A 28 -5.20 -14.95 2.29
C GLY A 28 -3.85 -14.31 2.63
N MET A 29 -3.73 -12.98 2.45
CA MET A 29 -2.54 -12.24 2.86
C MET A 29 -2.34 -12.28 4.38
N ALA A 30 -3.41 -12.14 5.15
CA ALA A 30 -3.36 -12.18 6.60
C ALA A 30 -2.92 -13.56 7.12
N ASP A 31 -3.29 -14.67 6.45
CA ASP A 31 -2.79 -16.02 6.78
C ASP A 31 -1.28 -16.10 6.57
N ALA A 32 -0.77 -15.65 5.41
CA ALA A 32 0.66 -15.68 5.10
C ALA A 32 1.49 -14.80 6.05
N ILE A 33 1.00 -13.58 6.33
CA ILE A 33 1.66 -12.65 7.26
C ILE A 33 1.67 -13.24 8.67
N ARG A 34 0.54 -13.78 9.15
CA ARG A 34 0.47 -14.41 10.47
C ARG A 34 1.50 -15.53 10.61
N ASP A 35 1.66 -16.38 9.58
CA ASP A 35 2.61 -17.48 9.60
C ASP A 35 4.07 -17.01 9.65
N ASP A 36 4.41 -15.93 8.91
CA ASP A 36 5.76 -15.35 8.88
C ASP A 36 6.15 -14.65 10.19
N TYR A 37 5.17 -14.20 10.99
CA TYR A 37 5.40 -13.46 12.24
C TYR A 37 5.02 -14.26 13.48
N ALA A 38 4.61 -15.54 13.36
CA ALA A 38 4.06 -16.36 14.46
C ALA A 38 5.02 -16.55 15.63
N ASP A 39 6.32 -16.63 15.36
CA ASP A 39 7.37 -16.89 16.35
C ASP A 39 8.06 -15.63 16.87
N ASP A 40 7.60 -14.45 16.44
CA ASP A 40 8.21 -13.20 16.86
C ASP A 40 7.91 -12.86 18.31
N ALA A 41 8.95 -12.57 19.09
CA ALA A 41 8.81 -12.20 20.51
C ALA A 41 8.14 -10.82 20.71
N ARG A 42 8.05 -10.01 19.66
CA ARG A 42 7.47 -8.66 19.68
C ARG A 42 6.59 -8.45 18.46
N PRO A 43 5.40 -7.83 18.62
CA PRO A 43 4.54 -7.49 17.49
C PRO A 43 5.28 -6.70 16.41
N PRO A 44 5.06 -6.97 15.11
CA PRO A 44 5.64 -6.16 14.04
C PRO A 44 5.16 -4.72 14.13
N LEU A 45 6.02 -3.80 13.67
CA LEU A 45 5.63 -2.41 13.47
C LEU A 45 4.89 -2.29 12.14
N PHE A 46 3.57 -2.12 12.21
CA PHE A 46 2.67 -2.01 11.07
C PHE A 46 2.58 -0.54 10.63
N VAL A 47 3.25 -0.20 9.53
CA VAL A 47 3.38 1.17 9.06
C VAL A 47 2.55 1.38 7.80
N THR A 48 1.47 2.14 7.92
CA THR A 48 0.59 2.48 6.79
C THR A 48 1.16 3.63 5.97
N ILE A 49 1.23 3.46 4.65
CA ILE A 49 1.58 4.56 3.73
C ILE A 49 0.31 5.34 3.38
N MET A 50 0.27 6.58 3.83
CA MET A 50 -0.91 7.46 3.66
C MET A 50 -0.88 8.20 2.31
N HIS A 51 -2.05 8.53 1.70
CA HIS A 51 -3.40 8.19 2.19
C HIS A 51 -3.91 6.85 1.62
N GLY A 52 -3.31 6.37 0.53
CA GLY A 52 -3.82 5.25 -0.25
C GLY A 52 -3.90 3.96 0.54
N GLY A 53 -2.87 3.61 1.29
CA GLY A 53 -2.84 2.37 2.09
C GLY A 53 -3.91 2.27 3.18
N MET A 54 -4.54 3.38 3.60
CA MET A 54 -5.42 3.42 4.77
C MET A 54 -6.61 2.42 4.72
N PRO A 55 -7.43 2.33 3.66
CA PRO A 55 -8.56 1.38 3.64
C PRO A 55 -8.11 -0.08 3.70
N PHE A 56 -7.07 -0.42 2.96
CA PHE A 56 -6.48 -1.75 2.97
C PHE A 56 -5.86 -2.08 4.32
N ALA A 57 -5.05 -1.18 4.88
CA ALA A 57 -4.40 -1.37 6.18
C ALA A 57 -5.40 -1.64 7.30
N ALA A 58 -6.53 -0.91 7.33
CA ALA A 58 -7.56 -1.14 8.33
C ALA A 58 -8.17 -2.55 8.22
N ARG A 59 -8.44 -3.03 7.01
CA ARG A 59 -9.00 -4.38 6.79
C ARG A 59 -7.98 -5.47 7.12
N LEU A 60 -6.74 -5.30 6.65
CA LEU A 60 -5.65 -6.24 6.94
C LEU A 60 -5.39 -6.35 8.45
N ALA A 61 -5.36 -5.23 9.16
CA ALA A 61 -5.13 -5.22 10.60
C ALA A 61 -6.20 -6.00 11.38
N PHE A 62 -7.48 -5.86 11.03
CA PHE A 62 -8.54 -6.67 11.64
C PHE A 62 -8.37 -8.16 11.32
N ALA A 63 -8.07 -8.50 10.05
CA ALA A 63 -7.86 -9.88 9.65
C ALA A 63 -6.66 -10.54 10.38
N LEU A 64 -5.59 -9.78 10.66
CA LEU A 64 -4.45 -10.22 11.47
C LEU A 64 -4.85 -10.44 12.94
N GLY A 65 -5.61 -9.50 13.52
CA GLY A 65 -6.13 -9.61 14.89
C GLY A 65 -7.05 -10.82 15.09
N GLU A 66 -7.91 -11.12 14.12
CA GLU A 66 -8.76 -12.32 14.12
C GLU A 66 -7.94 -13.63 14.11
N ARG A 67 -6.71 -13.59 13.60
CA ARG A 67 -5.73 -14.68 13.58
C ARG A 67 -4.79 -14.71 14.79
N GLY A 68 -5.00 -13.78 15.74
CA GLY A 68 -4.21 -13.67 16.96
C GLY A 68 -2.84 -13.01 16.78
N LEU A 69 -2.56 -12.40 15.65
CA LEU A 69 -1.34 -11.59 15.45
C LEU A 69 -1.62 -10.15 15.90
N ASP A 70 -0.99 -9.73 16.99
CA ASP A 70 -0.97 -8.33 17.42
C ASP A 70 -0.02 -7.50 16.57
N VAL A 71 -0.30 -6.21 16.39
CA VAL A 71 0.54 -5.29 15.62
C VAL A 71 0.64 -3.94 16.34
N GLU A 72 1.81 -3.31 16.27
CA GLU A 72 2.00 -1.94 16.73
C GLU A 72 1.83 -0.98 15.56
N PHE A 73 0.88 -0.05 15.66
CA PHE A 73 0.53 0.85 14.56
C PHE A 73 1.38 2.11 14.52
N ASP A 74 1.82 2.47 13.32
CA ASP A 74 2.28 3.81 12.98
C ASP A 74 1.92 4.09 11.50
N TYR A 75 2.22 5.28 11.01
CA TYR A 75 1.99 5.65 9.63
C TYR A 75 3.05 6.61 9.12
N LEU A 76 3.17 6.69 7.81
CA LEU A 76 3.96 7.70 7.13
C LEU A 76 3.12 8.36 6.02
N HIS A 77 3.49 9.59 5.69
CA HIS A 77 2.94 10.27 4.52
C HIS A 77 4.08 10.87 3.71
N ALA A 78 4.37 10.26 2.58
CA ALA A 78 5.38 10.71 1.64
C ALA A 78 4.78 10.85 0.25
N THR A 79 5.12 11.92 -0.46
CA THR A 79 4.68 12.17 -1.84
C THR A 79 5.88 12.34 -2.75
N ARG A 80 5.73 11.99 -4.04
CA ARG A 80 6.78 12.27 -5.03
C ARG A 80 6.89 13.79 -5.24
N TYR A 81 8.09 14.33 -5.06
CA TYR A 81 8.36 15.72 -5.40
C TYR A 81 8.44 15.88 -6.91
N ARG A 82 7.51 16.62 -7.52
CA ARG A 82 7.47 16.89 -8.97
C ARG A 82 8.29 18.12 -9.39
N GLY A 83 9.29 18.54 -8.61
CA GLY A 83 10.12 19.73 -8.87
C GLY A 83 11.59 19.39 -9.09
N ASN A 84 12.28 20.18 -9.93
CA ASN A 84 13.69 20.04 -10.32
C ASN A 84 14.66 20.30 -9.15
N THR A 85 14.86 19.32 -8.26
CA THR A 85 15.99 19.34 -7.33
C THR A 85 16.53 17.93 -7.13
N SER A 86 17.86 17.80 -7.27
CA SER A 86 18.66 16.62 -7.05
C SER A 86 18.52 16.09 -5.61
N GLY A 87 17.83 14.99 -5.42
CA GLY A 87 17.63 14.30 -4.14
C GLY A 87 16.64 13.17 -4.32
N SER A 88 16.49 12.27 -3.37
CA SER A 88 15.68 11.05 -3.40
C SER A 88 14.19 11.22 -3.75
N GLY A 89 13.79 12.37 -4.22
CA GLY A 89 12.50 12.63 -4.86
C GLY A 89 11.25 12.54 -3.99
N LEU A 90 11.35 12.22 -2.68
CA LEU A 90 10.23 12.19 -1.76
C LEU A 90 10.12 13.46 -0.92
N ALA A 91 8.93 14.04 -0.89
CA ALA A 91 8.53 15.04 0.08
C ALA A 91 7.83 14.32 1.25
N TRP A 92 8.42 14.39 2.43
CA TRP A 92 7.85 13.83 3.65
C TRP A 92 6.91 14.83 4.30
N LEU A 93 5.64 14.46 4.43
CA LEU A 93 4.63 15.24 5.16
C LEU A 93 4.48 14.74 6.60
N HIS A 94 4.70 13.44 6.82
CA HIS A 94 4.77 12.83 8.13
C HIS A 94 5.74 11.64 8.13
N ARG A 95 6.48 11.46 9.21
CA ARG A 95 7.33 10.30 9.46
C ARG A 95 6.87 9.60 10.72
N PRO A 96 6.97 8.25 10.79
CA PRO A 96 6.67 7.51 12.00
C PRO A 96 7.39 8.07 13.23
N ALA A 97 6.68 8.13 14.34
CA ALA A 97 7.24 8.55 15.63
C ALA A 97 7.85 7.36 16.38
N THR A 98 7.41 6.14 16.07
CA THR A 98 7.88 4.90 16.69
C THR A 98 9.27 4.54 16.19
N SER A 99 10.20 4.18 17.09
CA SER A 99 11.55 3.71 16.72
C SER A 99 11.46 2.40 15.94
N MET A 100 12.21 2.32 14.84
CA MET A 100 12.32 1.13 14.01
C MET A 100 13.54 0.27 14.36
N GLU A 101 14.44 0.77 15.20
CA GLU A 101 15.68 0.09 15.58
C GLU A 101 15.41 -1.33 16.10
N GLY A 102 15.99 -2.32 15.43
CA GLY A 102 15.83 -3.73 15.74
C GLY A 102 14.42 -4.30 15.57
N ARG A 103 13.51 -3.58 14.90
CA ARG A 103 12.12 -4.01 14.67
C ARG A 103 11.95 -4.68 13.31
N ARG A 104 11.04 -5.65 13.25
CA ARG A 104 10.46 -6.06 11.98
C ARG A 104 9.35 -5.07 11.61
N VAL A 105 9.44 -4.50 10.42
CA VAL A 105 8.51 -3.49 9.90
C VAL A 105 7.69 -4.11 8.77
N LEU A 106 6.37 -3.97 8.86
CA LEU A 106 5.44 -4.31 7.79
C LEU A 106 4.90 -3.01 7.19
N LEU A 107 5.40 -2.64 6.02
CA LEU A 107 4.90 -1.51 5.24
C LEU A 107 3.63 -1.93 4.51
N VAL A 108 2.59 -1.10 4.58
CA VAL A 108 1.28 -1.40 3.97
C VAL A 108 0.85 -0.27 3.07
N ASP A 109 0.64 -0.57 1.78
CA ASP A 109 0.23 0.40 0.76
C ASP A 109 -0.89 -0.14 -0.13
N ASP A 110 -1.57 0.72 -0.89
CA ASP A 110 -2.66 0.34 -1.79
C ASP A 110 -2.14 -0.38 -3.05
N ILE A 111 -1.08 0.12 -3.66
CA ILE A 111 -0.59 -0.39 -4.95
C ILE A 111 0.92 -0.29 -5.11
N LEU A 112 1.52 -1.34 -5.66
CA LEU A 112 2.85 -1.28 -6.28
C LEU A 112 2.66 -1.07 -7.79
N ASP A 113 2.93 0.16 -8.23
CA ASP A 113 3.04 0.54 -9.66
C ASP A 113 4.53 0.57 -10.04
N GLU A 114 5.10 1.71 -10.38
CA GLU A 114 6.53 1.84 -10.72
C GLU A 114 7.48 1.60 -9.51
N GLY A 115 6.98 1.61 -8.28
CA GLY A 115 7.74 1.26 -7.07
C GLY A 115 8.68 2.33 -6.51
N HIS A 116 8.77 3.51 -7.11
CA HIS A 116 9.69 4.57 -6.65
C HIS A 116 9.46 4.99 -5.20
N THR A 117 8.19 5.14 -4.78
CA THR A 117 7.84 5.51 -3.41
C THR A 117 8.20 4.40 -2.45
N LEU A 118 7.79 3.16 -2.74
CA LEU A 118 8.10 1.99 -1.91
C LEU A 118 9.61 1.79 -1.75
N LYS A 119 10.38 1.89 -2.84
CA LYS A 119 11.86 1.80 -2.78
C LYS A 119 12.46 2.80 -1.81
N ALA A 120 12.03 4.06 -1.90
CA ALA A 120 12.59 5.11 -1.05
C ALA A 120 12.15 4.97 0.42
N VAL A 121 10.92 4.52 0.65
CA VAL A 121 10.39 4.25 2.00
C VAL A 121 11.07 3.04 2.64
N THR A 122 11.21 1.92 1.91
CA THR A 122 11.91 0.73 2.40
C THR A 122 13.34 1.07 2.80
N ARG A 123 14.08 1.74 1.91
CA ARG A 123 15.44 2.18 2.22
C ARG A 123 15.49 3.09 3.44
N TRP A 124 14.53 4.01 3.57
CA TRP A 124 14.47 4.88 4.74
C TRP A 124 14.25 4.07 6.04
N CYS A 125 13.41 3.03 6.03
CA CYS A 125 13.23 2.14 7.18
C CYS A 125 14.53 1.39 7.52
N GLU A 126 15.25 0.91 6.50
CA GLU A 126 16.58 0.29 6.68
C GLU A 126 17.58 1.27 7.28
N ASP A 127 17.61 2.52 6.83
CA ASP A 127 18.45 3.61 7.37
C ASP A 127 18.05 4.01 8.81
N GLN A 128 16.88 3.56 9.32
CA GLN A 128 16.46 3.68 10.73
C GLN A 128 16.77 2.40 11.55
N ASP A 129 17.68 1.55 11.06
CA ASP A 129 18.13 0.31 11.70
C ASP A 129 16.99 -0.71 11.94
N ALA A 130 15.97 -0.76 11.06
CA ALA A 130 14.99 -1.84 11.06
C ALA A 130 15.68 -3.19 10.84
N ALA A 131 15.30 -4.21 11.61
CA ALA A 131 15.89 -5.55 11.51
C ALA A 131 15.41 -6.30 10.24
N ASP A 132 14.19 -6.05 9.81
CA ASP A 132 13.58 -6.59 8.59
C ASP A 132 12.48 -5.64 8.12
N VAL A 133 12.33 -5.48 6.81
CA VAL A 133 11.27 -4.65 6.21
C VAL A 133 10.54 -5.48 5.16
N ARG A 134 9.27 -5.76 5.42
CA ARG A 134 8.37 -6.45 4.49
C ARG A 134 7.32 -5.50 3.97
N VAL A 135 6.90 -5.74 2.74
CA VAL A 135 5.94 -4.89 2.02
C VAL A 135 4.68 -5.68 1.68
N ALA A 136 3.54 -5.19 2.14
CA ALA A 136 2.22 -5.69 1.77
C ALA A 136 1.50 -4.64 0.91
N VAL A 137 1.04 -5.04 -0.28
CA VAL A 137 0.24 -4.19 -1.16
C VAL A 137 -1.07 -4.88 -1.53
N LEU A 138 -2.16 -4.12 -1.57
CA LEU A 138 -3.43 -4.69 -2.02
C LEU A 138 -3.35 -5.07 -3.50
N ALA A 139 -2.73 -4.25 -4.32
CA ALA A 139 -2.63 -4.48 -5.75
C ALA A 139 -1.19 -4.35 -6.27
N VAL A 140 -0.86 -5.12 -7.31
CA VAL A 140 0.34 -4.92 -8.12
C VAL A 140 -0.08 -4.67 -9.57
N LYS A 141 0.47 -3.63 -10.18
CA LYS A 141 0.20 -3.33 -11.59
C LYS A 141 1.12 -4.14 -12.50
N VAL A 142 0.53 -4.85 -13.47
CA VAL A 142 1.26 -5.74 -14.38
C VAL A 142 1.87 -4.94 -15.52
N HIS A 143 3.15 -4.62 -15.42
CA HIS A 143 3.98 -3.98 -16.46
C HIS A 143 5.47 -4.20 -16.18
N ASP A 144 6.35 -3.73 -17.08
CA ASP A 144 7.81 -3.90 -17.02
C ASP A 144 8.57 -2.63 -16.54
N ARG A 145 7.85 -1.60 -16.06
CA ARG A 145 8.44 -0.31 -15.65
C ARG A 145 8.76 -0.21 -14.16
N CYS A 146 8.61 -1.29 -13.40
CA CYS A 146 8.94 -1.27 -11.98
C CYS A 146 10.45 -1.06 -11.81
N VAL A 147 10.84 -0.18 -10.88
CA VAL A 147 12.27 0.08 -10.62
C VAL A 147 12.93 -1.15 -10.00
N ASP A 148 14.19 -1.38 -10.40
CA ASP A 148 14.98 -2.51 -9.91
C ASP A 148 15.08 -2.55 -8.38
N GLY A 149 15.00 -3.76 -7.82
CA GLY A 149 15.19 -4.02 -6.39
C GLY A 149 13.99 -3.65 -5.51
N VAL A 150 12.78 -3.53 -6.10
CA VAL A 150 11.53 -3.38 -5.37
C VAL A 150 10.62 -4.55 -5.70
N CYS A 151 10.12 -5.21 -4.67
CA CYS A 151 9.04 -6.18 -4.76
C CYS A 151 8.14 -6.05 -3.52
N ALA A 152 6.92 -6.50 -3.63
CA ALA A 152 6.07 -6.71 -2.47
C ALA A 152 6.21 -8.17 -2.00
N ASP A 153 6.30 -8.37 -0.69
CA ASP A 153 6.37 -9.70 -0.07
C ASP A 153 4.98 -10.35 -0.02
N TYR A 154 3.95 -9.51 0.16
CA TYR A 154 2.56 -9.95 0.19
C TYR A 154 1.74 -9.12 -0.79
N VAL A 155 1.10 -9.80 -1.73
CA VAL A 155 0.30 -9.19 -2.80
C VAL A 155 -1.12 -9.73 -2.76
N GLY A 156 -2.10 -8.85 -2.76
CA GLY A 156 -3.51 -9.24 -2.80
C GLY A 156 -3.95 -9.64 -4.21
N VAL A 157 -3.91 -8.72 -5.14
CA VAL A 157 -4.40 -8.93 -6.53
C VAL A 157 -3.47 -8.29 -7.56
N GLU A 158 -3.58 -8.76 -8.81
CA GLU A 158 -2.97 -8.09 -9.96
C GLU A 158 -3.97 -7.15 -10.64
N VAL A 159 -3.50 -6.01 -11.15
CA VAL A 159 -4.31 -5.07 -11.94
C VAL A 159 -3.62 -4.76 -13.27
N PRO A 160 -4.40 -4.48 -14.34
CA PRO A 160 -3.83 -4.14 -15.65
C PRO A 160 -3.07 -2.81 -15.62
N ASP A 161 -2.23 -2.59 -16.64
CA ASP A 161 -1.52 -1.33 -16.87
C ASP A 161 -2.46 -0.25 -17.43
N ARG A 162 -3.46 0.10 -16.64
CA ARG A 162 -4.45 1.14 -16.89
C ARG A 162 -4.49 2.11 -15.71
N TYR A 163 -5.18 3.22 -15.83
CA TYR A 163 -5.42 4.08 -14.67
C TYR A 163 -6.47 3.44 -13.78
N VAL A 164 -6.03 2.87 -12.65
CA VAL A 164 -6.88 2.20 -11.65
C VAL A 164 -7.15 3.12 -10.47
N PHE A 165 -8.34 3.00 -9.87
CA PHE A 165 -8.76 3.78 -8.70
C PHE A 165 -9.77 2.99 -7.85
N GLY A 166 -10.02 3.46 -6.63
CA GLY A 166 -10.84 2.75 -5.63
C GLY A 166 -9.99 1.96 -4.64
N TYR A 167 -10.55 1.59 -3.51
CA TYR A 167 -9.94 0.87 -2.40
C TYR A 167 -8.59 1.46 -1.94
N GLY A 168 -8.54 2.79 -1.81
CA GLY A 168 -7.33 3.54 -1.44
C GLY A 168 -6.74 4.35 -2.58
N MET A 169 -6.66 3.78 -3.76
CA MET A 169 -6.19 4.47 -4.97
C MET A 169 -7.15 5.58 -5.38
N ASP A 170 -6.61 6.71 -5.84
CA ASP A 170 -7.41 7.89 -6.18
C ASP A 170 -7.58 8.14 -7.66
N PHE A 171 -8.68 8.82 -7.97
CA PHE A 171 -8.90 9.54 -9.21
C PHE A 171 -8.98 11.04 -8.90
N HIS A 172 -7.89 11.78 -9.13
CA HIS A 172 -7.79 13.21 -8.78
C HIS A 172 -8.24 13.52 -7.34
N GLU A 173 -7.66 12.82 -6.37
CA GLU A 173 -7.98 12.86 -4.93
C GLU A 173 -9.40 12.37 -4.57
N GLN A 174 -10.16 11.81 -5.52
CA GLN A 174 -11.49 11.24 -5.32
C GLN A 174 -11.45 9.71 -5.35
N GLY A 175 -12.48 9.05 -4.86
CA GLY A 175 -12.71 7.60 -5.04
C GLY A 175 -11.96 6.66 -4.13
N ARG A 176 -11.06 7.12 -3.25
CA ARG A 176 -10.31 6.25 -2.32
C ARG A 176 -11.20 5.40 -1.40
N ASN A 177 -12.43 5.83 -1.16
CA ASN A 177 -13.41 5.15 -0.31
C ASN A 177 -14.35 4.19 -1.08
N LEU A 178 -14.13 4.00 -2.38
CA LEU A 178 -14.88 2.99 -3.15
C LEU A 178 -14.46 1.59 -2.70
N PRO A 179 -15.41 0.65 -2.55
CA PRO A 179 -15.11 -0.68 -2.01
C PRO A 179 -14.58 -1.69 -3.04
N ALA A 180 -14.38 -1.27 -4.28
CA ALA A 180 -13.90 -2.08 -5.40
C ALA A 180 -12.76 -1.37 -6.12
N ILE A 181 -12.01 -2.07 -6.97
CA ILE A 181 -11.01 -1.47 -7.86
C ILE A 181 -11.60 -1.33 -9.25
N TYR A 182 -11.52 -0.13 -9.78
CA TYR A 182 -11.98 0.27 -11.10
C TYR A 182 -10.81 0.66 -11.99
N ALA A 183 -10.99 0.60 -13.30
CA ALA A 183 -10.09 1.20 -14.28
C ALA A 183 -10.86 2.13 -15.20
N LEU A 184 -10.23 3.22 -15.64
CA LEU A 184 -10.78 4.06 -16.70
C LEU A 184 -10.94 3.22 -17.97
N ALA A 185 -12.03 3.42 -18.71
CA ALA A 185 -12.15 2.85 -20.05
C ALA A 185 -11.02 3.37 -20.95
N ASP A 186 -10.56 2.51 -21.88
CA ASP A 186 -9.54 2.86 -22.87
C ASP A 186 -10.04 3.90 -23.88
#